data_a6b00da8c7ea5d2cdc9222141b2701fd
#
_entry.id   a6b00da8c7ea5d2cdc9222141b2701fd
#
_cell.length_a   1.000
_cell.length_b   1.000
_cell.length_c   1.000
_cell.angle_alpha   90.00
_cell.angle_beta   90.00
_cell.angle_gamma   90.00
#
_symmetry.space_group_name_H-M   'P 1'
#
loop_
_entity.id
_entity.type
_entity.pdbx_description
1 polymer ?
#
loop_
_entity_poly.entity_id
_entity_poly.type
_entity_poly.pdbx_seq_one_letter_code
_entity_poly.pdbx_strand_id
1 'polypeptide(L)'
;MTLIDRIKRYFARQKHKYITKMHYSNPDICKIEIEYMYKVYKIWYNSLDKLLGSLAIIMSEYMQGRRNDANMKECIDFYYGKLKDVQTKLKKHLIECSHKCKLFLFFTKKGCINEYYPEGFKVRLERYKVLSKSMINYDPYLDFKQMKVDMKKNELNKDFV
;
A
#
# COMPACT_ATOMS: atom_id res chain seq x y z
N MET A 1 1.02 0.34 -42.22
CA MET A 1 -0.24 -0.12 -41.55
C MET A 1 -1.36 0.03 -42.57
N THR A 2 -1.95 -1.09 -42.99
CA THR A 2 -3.00 -1.12 -44.01
C THR A 2 -4.32 -0.57 -43.51
N LEU A 3 -5.24 -0.17 -44.40
CA LEU A 3 -6.60 0.24 -44.05
C LEU A 3 -7.33 -0.87 -43.26
N ILE A 4 -7.12 -2.11 -43.64
CA ILE A 4 -7.68 -3.29 -42.97
C ILE A 4 -7.21 -3.38 -41.53
N ASP A 5 -5.93 -3.10 -41.25
CA ASP A 5 -5.42 -3.11 -39.86
C ASP A 5 -6.02 -2.01 -39.00
N ARG A 6 -6.27 -0.85 -39.60
CA ARG A 6 -6.97 0.26 -38.91
C ARG A 6 -8.41 -0.11 -38.54
N ILE A 7 -9.13 -0.71 -39.48
CA ILE A 7 -10.50 -1.18 -39.27
C ILE A 7 -10.54 -2.26 -38.17
N LYS A 8 -9.68 -3.28 -38.24
CA LYS A 8 -9.60 -4.33 -37.20
C LYS A 8 -9.32 -3.74 -35.82
N ARG A 9 -8.38 -2.80 -35.71
CA ARG A 9 -8.08 -2.12 -34.44
C ARG A 9 -9.25 -1.29 -33.92
N TYR A 10 -9.98 -0.60 -34.81
CA TYR A 10 -11.16 0.15 -34.41
C TYR A 10 -12.23 -0.78 -33.81
N PHE A 11 -12.59 -1.88 -34.49
CA PHE A 11 -13.57 -2.84 -33.97
C PHE A 11 -13.09 -3.52 -32.68
N ALA A 12 -11.82 -3.88 -32.56
CA ALA A 12 -11.27 -4.42 -31.32
C ALA A 12 -11.39 -3.43 -30.16
N ARG A 13 -11.13 -2.13 -30.39
CA ARG A 13 -11.31 -1.06 -29.37
C ARG A 13 -12.78 -0.89 -28.97
N GLN A 14 -13.71 -0.93 -29.93
CA GLN A 14 -15.14 -0.82 -29.62
C GLN A 14 -15.64 -2.02 -28.83
N LYS A 15 -15.25 -3.24 -29.21
CA LYS A 15 -15.54 -4.46 -28.48
C LYS A 15 -15.00 -4.39 -27.04
N HIS A 16 -13.75 -3.95 -26.89
CA HIS A 16 -13.14 -3.80 -25.56
C HIS A 16 -13.89 -2.79 -24.69
N LYS A 17 -14.25 -1.61 -25.23
CA LYS A 17 -15.05 -0.61 -24.52
C LYS A 17 -16.42 -1.17 -24.09
N TYR A 18 -17.08 -1.91 -24.97
CA TYR A 18 -18.36 -2.52 -24.66
C TYR A 18 -18.27 -3.55 -23.54
N ILE A 19 -17.30 -4.48 -23.61
CA ILE A 19 -17.04 -5.48 -22.58
C ILE A 19 -16.71 -4.80 -21.26
N THR A 20 -15.85 -3.79 -21.28
CA THR A 20 -15.48 -3.01 -20.08
C THR A 20 -16.69 -2.36 -19.45
N LYS A 21 -17.56 -1.72 -20.25
CA LYS A 21 -18.80 -1.12 -19.78
C LYS A 21 -19.73 -2.17 -19.13
N MET A 22 -19.94 -3.30 -19.80
CA MET A 22 -20.78 -4.39 -19.29
C MET A 22 -20.25 -4.96 -17.98
N HIS A 23 -18.94 -5.16 -17.90
CA HIS A 23 -18.28 -5.68 -16.70
C HIS A 23 -18.44 -4.73 -15.51
N TYR A 24 -18.03 -3.48 -15.66
CA TYR A 24 -18.02 -2.50 -14.56
C TYR A 24 -19.39 -1.89 -14.24
N SER A 25 -20.40 -2.11 -15.05
CA SER A 25 -21.78 -1.72 -14.72
C SER A 25 -22.58 -2.81 -13.98
N ASN A 26 -22.03 -4.02 -13.84
CA ASN A 26 -22.66 -5.10 -13.12
C ASN A 26 -22.39 -5.01 -11.61
N PRO A 27 -23.41 -4.81 -10.74
CA PRO A 27 -23.22 -4.64 -9.30
C PRO A 27 -22.60 -5.87 -8.62
N ASP A 28 -22.92 -7.07 -9.06
CA ASP A 28 -22.41 -8.31 -8.46
C ASP A 28 -20.91 -8.49 -8.74
N ILE A 29 -20.48 -8.16 -9.95
CA ILE A 29 -19.06 -8.16 -10.32
C ILE A 29 -18.30 -7.11 -9.53
N CYS A 30 -18.83 -5.89 -9.40
CA CYS A 30 -18.25 -4.83 -8.58
C CYS A 30 -18.05 -5.30 -7.14
N LYS A 31 -19.09 -5.92 -6.54
CA LYS A 31 -19.02 -6.44 -5.18
C LYS A 31 -17.90 -7.45 -5.00
N ILE A 32 -17.85 -8.46 -5.87
CA ILE A 32 -16.84 -9.53 -5.82
C ILE A 32 -15.42 -8.94 -5.96
N GLU A 33 -15.20 -8.02 -6.89
CA GLU A 33 -13.90 -7.40 -7.08
C GLU A 33 -13.49 -6.50 -5.90
N ILE A 34 -14.43 -5.74 -5.33
CA ILE A 34 -14.18 -4.90 -4.16
C ILE A 34 -13.85 -5.75 -2.93
N GLU A 35 -14.59 -6.83 -2.69
CA GLU A 35 -14.26 -7.79 -1.62
C GLU A 35 -12.85 -8.38 -1.78
N TYR A 36 -12.49 -8.76 -3.00
CA TYR A 36 -11.14 -9.25 -3.31
C TYR A 36 -10.07 -8.21 -3.02
N MET A 37 -10.29 -6.95 -3.43
CA MET A 37 -9.35 -5.87 -3.15
C MET A 37 -9.15 -5.62 -1.66
N TYR A 38 -10.22 -5.70 -0.85
CA TYR A 38 -10.10 -5.60 0.61
C TYR A 38 -9.28 -6.74 1.21
N LYS A 39 -9.48 -7.97 0.74
CA LYS A 39 -8.71 -9.14 1.20
C LYS A 39 -7.22 -8.98 0.87
N VAL A 40 -6.89 -8.58 -0.36
CA VAL A 40 -5.50 -8.38 -0.78
C VAL A 40 -4.84 -7.23 -0.01
N TYR A 41 -5.55 -6.11 0.18
CA TYR A 41 -5.06 -5.01 1.01
C TYR A 41 -4.70 -5.50 2.42
N LYS A 42 -5.61 -6.23 3.05
CA LYS A 42 -5.43 -6.76 4.41
C LYS A 42 -4.20 -7.68 4.52
N ILE A 43 -3.96 -8.52 3.51
CA ILE A 43 -2.79 -9.41 3.46
C ILE A 43 -1.50 -8.59 3.46
N TRP A 44 -1.35 -7.62 2.57
CA TRP A 44 -0.14 -6.80 2.47
C TRP A 44 0.03 -5.85 3.66
N TYR A 45 -1.07 -5.25 4.12
CA TYR A 45 -1.05 -4.39 5.31
C TYR A 45 -0.58 -5.16 6.55
N ASN A 46 -1.15 -6.33 6.83
CA ASN A 46 -0.77 -7.15 7.98
C ASN A 46 0.67 -7.67 7.86
N SER A 47 1.13 -8.00 6.65
CA SER A 47 2.51 -8.41 6.41
C SER A 47 3.49 -7.27 6.71
N LEU A 48 3.15 -6.05 6.28
CA LEU A 48 3.95 -4.86 6.55
C LEU A 48 3.96 -4.52 8.04
N ASP A 49 2.81 -4.55 8.69
CA ASP A 49 2.65 -4.30 10.13
C ASP A 49 3.52 -5.24 10.98
N LYS A 50 3.53 -6.53 10.66
CA LYS A 50 4.39 -7.53 11.32
C LYS A 50 5.88 -7.23 11.14
N LEU A 51 6.30 -6.85 9.94
CA LEU A 51 7.70 -6.49 9.67
C LEU A 51 8.12 -5.24 10.44
N LEU A 52 7.27 -4.22 10.46
CA LEU A 52 7.50 -2.99 11.22
C LEU A 52 7.52 -3.25 12.73
N GLY A 53 6.63 -4.12 13.23
CA GLY A 53 6.62 -4.56 14.63
C GLY A 53 7.92 -5.24 15.03
N SER A 54 8.46 -6.12 14.18
CA SER A 54 9.76 -6.77 14.43
C SER A 54 10.91 -5.77 14.47
N LEU A 55 10.92 -4.81 13.53
CA LEU A 55 11.92 -3.74 13.51
C LEU A 55 11.80 -2.83 14.74
N ALA A 56 10.60 -2.50 15.18
CA ALA A 56 10.38 -1.69 16.39
C ALA A 56 10.92 -2.37 17.66
N ILE A 57 10.76 -3.70 17.78
CA ILE A 57 11.32 -4.47 18.89
C ILE A 57 12.85 -4.40 18.86
N ILE A 58 13.46 -4.60 17.69
CA ILE A 58 14.92 -4.54 17.52
C ILE A 58 15.46 -3.14 17.87
N MET A 59 14.80 -2.09 17.45
CA MET A 59 15.13 -0.70 17.79
C MET A 59 15.04 -0.46 19.31
N SER A 60 14.00 -0.99 19.96
CA SER A 60 13.83 -0.91 21.41
C SER A 60 14.94 -1.62 22.17
N GLU A 61 15.36 -2.81 21.72
CA GLU A 61 16.47 -3.55 22.31
C GLU A 61 17.81 -2.80 22.20
N TYR A 62 18.03 -2.11 21.09
CA TYR A 62 19.19 -1.24 20.93
C TYR A 62 19.17 -0.06 21.93
N MET A 63 18.03 0.62 22.05
CA MET A 63 17.89 1.71 23.04
C MET A 63 18.13 1.26 24.48
N GLN A 64 17.85 0.00 24.79
CA GLN A 64 18.10 -0.61 26.11
C GLN A 64 19.54 -1.11 26.27
N GLY A 65 20.43 -0.88 25.32
CA GLY A 65 21.81 -1.34 25.34
C GLY A 65 22.00 -2.85 25.15
N ARG A 66 20.95 -3.57 24.71
CA ARG A 66 21.00 -5.01 24.46
C ARG A 66 21.59 -5.38 23.10
N ARG A 67 21.76 -4.42 22.20
CA ARG A 67 22.34 -4.57 20.86
C ARG A 67 23.36 -3.48 20.59
N ASN A 68 24.38 -3.81 19.80
CA ASN A 68 25.37 -2.86 19.30
C ASN A 68 25.09 -2.46 17.85
N ASP A 69 25.86 -1.50 17.33
CA ASP A 69 25.68 -0.99 15.96
C ASP A 69 25.84 -2.07 14.89
N ALA A 70 26.77 -3.02 15.04
CA ALA A 70 26.99 -4.08 14.08
C ALA A 70 25.77 -5.03 14.01
N ASN A 71 25.25 -5.46 15.16
CA ASN A 71 24.07 -6.30 15.23
C ASN A 71 22.82 -5.59 14.70
N MET A 72 22.71 -4.28 14.92
CA MET A 72 21.60 -3.49 14.36
C MET A 72 21.63 -3.46 12.85
N LYS A 73 22.82 -3.24 12.27
CA LYS A 73 22.97 -3.23 10.82
C LYS A 73 22.59 -4.59 10.22
N GLU A 74 23.08 -5.68 10.78
CA GLU A 74 22.72 -7.03 10.31
C GLU A 74 21.22 -7.31 10.40
N CYS A 75 20.57 -6.89 11.47
CA CYS A 75 19.12 -7.04 11.62
C CYS A 75 18.35 -6.21 10.59
N ILE A 76 18.74 -4.95 10.38
CA ILE A 76 18.11 -4.09 9.38
C ILE A 76 18.31 -4.68 7.98
N ASP A 77 19.51 -5.09 7.63
CA ASP A 77 19.82 -5.71 6.33
C ASP A 77 18.97 -6.97 6.09
N PHE A 78 18.76 -7.79 7.12
CA PHE A 78 17.93 -8.99 7.04
C PHE A 78 16.46 -8.67 6.69
N TYR A 79 15.89 -7.64 7.30
CA TYR A 79 14.48 -7.26 7.07
C TYR A 79 14.27 -6.38 5.85
N TYR A 80 15.29 -5.63 5.42
CA TYR A 80 15.16 -4.57 4.42
C TYR A 80 14.58 -5.03 3.09
N GLY A 81 15.10 -6.14 2.56
CA GLY A 81 14.59 -6.68 1.28
C GLY A 81 13.13 -7.08 1.33
N LYS A 82 12.73 -7.78 2.41
CA LYS A 82 11.32 -8.16 2.63
C LYS A 82 10.42 -6.94 2.83
N LEU A 83 10.89 -5.96 3.59
CA LEU A 83 10.17 -4.71 3.82
C LEU A 83 9.90 -3.97 2.51
N LYS A 84 10.93 -3.77 1.69
CA LYS A 84 10.79 -3.09 0.39
C LYS A 84 9.87 -3.84 -0.57
N ASP A 85 9.93 -5.17 -0.60
CA ASP A 85 9.03 -5.98 -1.42
C ASP A 85 7.56 -5.79 -1.02
N VAL A 86 7.26 -5.89 0.28
CA VAL A 86 5.88 -5.72 0.79
C VAL A 86 5.38 -4.28 0.62
N GLN A 87 6.23 -3.27 0.87
CA GLN A 87 5.92 -1.86 0.63
C GLN A 87 5.54 -1.62 -0.85
N THR A 88 6.31 -2.19 -1.78
CA THR A 88 6.07 -2.08 -3.22
C THR A 88 4.77 -2.75 -3.61
N LYS A 89 4.49 -3.94 -3.10
CA LYS A 89 3.25 -4.69 -3.36
C LYS A 89 2.02 -3.96 -2.84
N LEU A 90 2.08 -3.43 -1.62
CA LEU A 90 0.97 -2.65 -1.05
C LEU A 90 0.73 -1.36 -1.84
N LYS A 91 1.80 -0.62 -2.18
CA LYS A 91 1.71 0.60 -2.99
C LYS A 91 1.08 0.32 -4.36
N LYS A 92 1.56 -0.72 -5.05
CA LYS A 92 1.02 -1.14 -6.36
C LYS A 92 -0.45 -1.50 -6.24
N HIS A 93 -0.83 -2.27 -5.23
CA HIS A 93 -2.22 -2.66 -4.98
C HIS A 93 -3.14 -1.44 -4.77
N LEU A 94 -2.71 -0.44 -3.99
CA LEU A 94 -3.48 0.79 -3.78
C LEU A 94 -3.67 1.60 -5.07
N ILE A 95 -2.67 1.60 -5.97
CA ILE A 95 -2.77 2.22 -7.29
C ILE A 95 -3.79 1.48 -8.15
N GLU A 96 -3.74 0.14 -8.17
CA GLU A 96 -4.70 -0.70 -8.91
C GLU A 96 -6.12 -0.51 -8.40
N CYS A 97 -6.31 -0.46 -7.07
CA CYS A 97 -7.60 -0.16 -6.46
C CYS A 97 -8.13 1.22 -6.88
N SER A 98 -7.26 2.24 -6.95
CA SER A 98 -7.63 3.58 -7.38
C SER A 98 -8.10 3.61 -8.84
N HIS A 99 -7.44 2.87 -9.71
CA HIS A 99 -7.85 2.71 -11.11
C HIS A 99 -9.22 2.04 -11.23
N LYS A 100 -9.41 0.92 -10.57
CA LYS A 100 -10.69 0.19 -10.58
C LYS A 100 -11.82 0.99 -9.96
N CYS A 101 -11.55 1.72 -8.87
CA CYS A 101 -12.52 2.61 -8.25
C CYS A 101 -13.05 3.67 -9.23
N LYS A 102 -12.16 4.29 -10.01
CA LYS A 102 -12.56 5.25 -11.05
C LYS A 102 -13.44 4.61 -12.13
N LEU A 103 -13.13 3.39 -12.56
CA LEU A 103 -13.94 2.66 -13.54
C LEU A 103 -15.32 2.30 -12.99
N PHE A 104 -15.40 1.81 -11.75
CA PHE A 104 -16.68 1.53 -11.09
C PHE A 104 -17.54 2.79 -10.96
N LEU A 105 -16.97 3.90 -10.49
CA LEU A 105 -17.68 5.18 -10.36
C LEU A 105 -18.17 5.73 -11.71
N PHE A 106 -17.43 5.48 -12.77
CA PHE A 106 -17.78 5.94 -14.10
C PHE A 106 -18.94 5.14 -14.74
N PHE A 107 -18.96 3.81 -14.54
CA PHE A 107 -19.91 2.91 -15.20
C PHE A 107 -21.12 2.54 -14.35
N THR A 108 -21.09 2.75 -13.02
CA THR A 108 -22.17 2.35 -12.12
C THR A 108 -23.12 3.52 -11.85
N LYS A 109 -24.43 3.24 -11.81
CA LYS A 109 -25.43 4.24 -11.40
C LYS A 109 -25.24 4.63 -9.94
N LYS A 110 -25.31 5.94 -9.65
CA LYS A 110 -25.22 6.48 -8.29
C LYS A 110 -26.37 6.00 -7.42
N GLY A 111 -26.13 5.76 -6.14
CA GLY A 111 -27.19 5.62 -5.16
C GLY A 111 -27.03 4.59 -4.05
N CYS A 112 -25.86 3.99 -3.85
CA CYS A 112 -25.67 3.07 -2.72
C CYS A 112 -24.39 3.37 -1.92
N ILE A 113 -24.54 3.62 -0.60
CA ILE A 113 -23.45 4.00 0.31
C ILE A 113 -22.77 2.76 0.95
N ASN A 114 -23.15 1.55 0.55
CA ASN A 114 -22.55 0.33 1.09
C ASN A 114 -21.06 0.23 0.69
N GLU A 115 -20.22 -0.26 1.60
CA GLU A 115 -18.76 -0.41 1.39
C GLU A 115 -18.36 -1.30 0.21
N TYR A 116 -19.27 -2.13 -0.28
CA TYR A 116 -19.10 -2.97 -1.46
C TYR A 116 -19.62 -2.32 -2.76
N TYR A 117 -20.00 -1.05 -2.70
CA TYR A 117 -20.36 -0.23 -3.86
C TYR A 117 -19.31 0.84 -4.12
N PRO A 118 -19.25 1.39 -5.34
CA PRO A 118 -18.17 2.29 -5.76
C PRO A 118 -17.93 3.49 -4.85
N GLU A 119 -18.98 4.14 -4.34
CA GLU A 119 -18.85 5.30 -3.45
C GLU A 119 -18.30 4.90 -2.07
N GLY A 120 -18.83 3.83 -1.47
CA GLY A 120 -18.34 3.29 -0.21
C GLY A 120 -16.90 2.78 -0.34
N PHE A 121 -16.59 2.14 -1.47
CA PHE A 121 -15.22 1.70 -1.79
C PHE A 121 -14.25 2.89 -1.91
N LYS A 122 -14.65 3.98 -2.57
CA LYS A 122 -13.85 5.21 -2.66
C LYS A 122 -13.48 5.74 -1.28
N VAL A 123 -14.45 5.87 -0.38
CA VAL A 123 -14.24 6.36 0.99
C VAL A 123 -13.27 5.46 1.74
N ARG A 124 -13.46 4.15 1.66
CA ARG A 124 -12.59 3.18 2.34
C ARG A 124 -11.19 3.15 1.76
N LEU A 125 -11.05 3.27 0.45
CA LEU A 125 -9.77 3.34 -0.23
C LEU A 125 -8.95 4.57 0.19
N GLU A 126 -9.57 5.73 0.32
CA GLU A 126 -8.90 6.93 0.83
C GLU A 126 -8.43 6.74 2.28
N ARG A 127 -9.24 6.12 3.13
CA ARG A 127 -8.81 5.73 4.48
C ARG A 127 -7.59 4.79 4.45
N TYR A 128 -7.59 3.79 3.58
CA TYR A 128 -6.46 2.87 3.43
C TYR A 128 -5.17 3.56 2.99
N LYS A 129 -5.27 4.51 2.07
CA LYS A 129 -4.13 5.33 1.65
C LYS A 129 -3.54 6.14 2.81
N VAL A 130 -4.38 6.75 3.62
CA VAL A 130 -3.95 7.52 4.79
C VAL A 130 -3.27 6.61 5.82
N LEU A 131 -3.88 5.49 6.19
CA LEU A 131 -3.33 4.53 7.15
C LEU A 131 -2.01 3.90 6.70
N SER A 132 -1.86 3.65 5.41
CA SER A 132 -0.67 2.98 4.87
C SER A 132 0.48 3.93 4.56
N LYS A 133 0.25 5.24 4.52
CA LYS A 133 1.23 6.22 4.02
C LYS A 133 2.56 6.18 4.77
N SER A 134 2.51 6.20 6.10
CA SER A 134 3.70 6.17 6.94
C SER A 134 4.45 4.84 6.82
N MET A 135 3.70 3.73 6.77
CA MET A 135 4.25 2.38 6.68
C MET A 135 4.94 2.14 5.33
N ILE A 136 4.35 2.59 4.22
CA ILE A 136 4.90 2.45 2.86
C ILE A 136 6.18 3.26 2.68
N ASN A 137 6.28 4.41 3.35
CA ASN A 137 7.42 5.32 3.25
C ASN A 137 8.47 5.11 4.35
N TYR A 138 8.26 4.17 5.27
CA TYR A 138 9.18 3.88 6.35
C TYR A 138 10.52 3.37 5.82
N ASP A 139 11.62 3.95 6.33
CA ASP A 139 12.97 3.51 6.06
C ASP A 139 13.71 3.22 7.37
N PRO A 140 14.06 1.96 7.67
CA PRO A 140 14.67 1.56 8.92
C PRO A 140 16.08 2.12 9.11
N TYR A 141 16.82 2.42 8.04
CA TYR A 141 18.14 3.02 8.14
C TYR A 141 18.07 4.48 8.58
N LEU A 142 17.11 5.23 8.02
CA LEU A 142 16.88 6.62 8.42
C LEU A 142 16.37 6.70 9.86
N ASP A 143 15.45 5.82 10.24
CA ASP A 143 14.93 5.76 11.60
C ASP A 143 16.03 5.41 12.62
N PHE A 144 16.87 4.44 12.33
CA PHE A 144 18.02 4.08 13.17
C PHE A 144 19.02 5.24 13.31
N LYS A 145 19.32 5.93 12.20
CA LYS A 145 20.18 7.10 12.22
C LYS A 145 19.62 8.21 13.09
N GLN A 146 18.33 8.51 12.97
CA GLN A 146 17.66 9.53 13.77
C GLN A 146 17.66 9.17 15.26
N MET A 147 17.35 7.93 15.58
CA MET A 147 17.36 7.40 16.95
C MET A 147 18.73 7.60 17.62
N LYS A 148 19.83 7.32 16.90
CA LYS A 148 21.21 7.54 17.42
C LYS A 148 21.47 9.02 17.71
N VAL A 149 21.00 9.91 16.85
CA VAL A 149 21.13 11.36 17.06
C VAL A 149 20.37 11.81 18.31
N ASP A 150 19.14 11.30 18.49
CA ASP A 150 18.29 11.66 19.62
C ASP A 150 18.85 11.11 20.96
N MET A 151 19.41 9.89 20.95
CA MET A 151 20.10 9.34 22.12
C MET A 151 21.30 10.21 22.54
N LYS A 152 22.16 10.63 21.60
CA LYS A 152 23.28 11.51 21.89
C LYS A 152 22.86 12.87 22.43
N LYS A 153 21.79 13.47 21.88
CA LYS A 153 21.25 14.73 22.41
C LYS A 153 20.75 14.59 23.84
N ASN A 154 20.09 13.47 24.15
CA ASN A 154 19.60 13.20 25.50
C ASN A 154 20.74 12.97 26.52
N GLU A 155 21.85 12.36 26.09
CA GLU A 155 23.05 12.22 26.93
C GLU A 155 23.67 13.59 27.23
N LEU A 156 23.88 14.42 26.19
CA LEU A 156 24.42 15.76 26.38
C LEU A 156 23.55 16.63 27.29
N ASN A 157 22.24 16.55 27.18
CA ASN A 157 21.32 17.31 28.04
C ASN A 157 21.37 16.88 29.52
N LYS A 158 21.75 15.62 29.82
CA LYS A 158 21.90 15.17 31.21
C LYS A 158 23.14 15.76 31.89
N ASP A 159 24.17 16.09 31.12
CA ASP A 159 25.40 16.69 31.65
C ASP A 159 25.27 18.18 32.00
N PHE A 160 24.14 18.80 31.61
CA PHE A 160 23.86 20.22 31.89
C PHE A 160 22.77 20.45 32.95
N VAL A 161 22.32 19.40 33.64
CA VAL A 161 21.36 19.47 34.77
C VAL A 161 22.06 19.05 36.04
#